data_7e9d179cdf887cfce3bb3d415ce34af0
#
_entry.id   7e9d179cdf887cfce3bb3d415ce34af0
#
_cell.length_a   1.000
_cell.length_b   1.000
_cell.length_c   1.000
_cell.angle_alpha   90.00
_cell.angle_beta   90.00
_cell.angle_gamma   90.00
#
_symmetry.space_group_name_H-M   'P 1'
#
loop_
_entity.id
_entity.type
_entity.pdbx_description
1 polymer ?
#
loop_
_entity_poly.entity_id
_entity_poly.type
_entity_poly.pdbx_seq_one_letter_code
_entity_poly.pdbx_strand_id
1 'polypeptide(L)'
;MNQKNSLTNSQLDTTQYTVNGILRYEKVFGHNFVSTGGIKTTQELFAEIDLTPSATVLDIGSGLGGSAFFIENNYAAQVTGIDLSNNMIKLSKQRASNRNSKVQFILGDCTKMEFESESFHLIYSRDSFLHIKDKVALFKKIKSWLKPSGKTLITDYCCGSSNWPNEFSDYIKERNYTLHDIQTYKHLLEQAGLKIIQGYDNTKRFVIALETELKHLISIKEEFLQNFTQHDYEDLIQGWEKKIARAQQGSQKWGYFYAKKN
;
A
#
# COMPACT_ATOMS: atom_id res chain seq x y z
N MET A 1 -18.58 25.61 -3.39
CA MET A 1 -17.38 24.80 -3.07
C MET A 1 -17.78 23.33 -3.10
N ASN A 2 -17.54 22.66 -4.23
CA ASN A 2 -17.92 21.24 -4.37
C ASN A 2 -16.90 20.37 -3.63
N GLN A 3 -17.31 19.83 -2.50
CA GLN A 3 -16.65 18.67 -1.90
C GLN A 3 -16.78 17.50 -2.90
N LYS A 4 -15.75 17.26 -3.71
CA LYS A 4 -15.64 15.97 -4.41
C LYS A 4 -15.44 14.92 -3.34
N ASN A 5 -16.51 14.16 -3.07
CA ASN A 5 -16.54 13.08 -2.09
C ASN A 5 -15.40 12.08 -2.38
N SER A 6 -14.73 11.63 -1.32
CA SER A 6 -13.91 10.41 -1.35
C SER A 6 -14.76 9.26 -1.92
N LEU A 7 -14.16 8.41 -2.76
CA LEU A 7 -14.86 7.23 -3.29
C LEU A 7 -15.43 6.41 -2.13
N THR A 8 -16.68 6.00 -2.26
CA THR A 8 -17.31 5.09 -1.29
C THR A 8 -16.78 3.66 -1.49
N ASN A 9 -16.91 2.80 -0.48
CA ASN A 9 -16.51 1.38 -0.56
C ASN A 9 -17.11 0.70 -1.79
N SER A 10 -18.40 0.93 -2.07
CA SER A 10 -19.08 0.33 -3.21
C SER A 10 -18.56 0.83 -4.57
N GLN A 11 -18.14 2.09 -4.65
CA GLN A 11 -17.54 2.64 -5.88
C GLN A 11 -16.15 2.06 -6.14
N LEU A 12 -15.32 1.87 -5.10
CA LEU A 12 -14.02 1.23 -5.23
C LEU A 12 -14.15 -0.22 -5.73
N ASP A 13 -15.07 -0.99 -5.14
CA ASP A 13 -15.27 -2.40 -5.48
C ASP A 13 -15.86 -2.63 -6.88
N THR A 14 -16.52 -1.63 -7.45
CA THR A 14 -17.09 -1.69 -8.81
C THR A 14 -16.19 -1.06 -9.88
N THR A 15 -15.12 -0.37 -9.49
CA THR A 15 -14.21 0.31 -10.43
C THR A 15 -12.78 -0.20 -10.31
N GLN A 16 -12.06 0.21 -9.26
CA GLN A 16 -10.63 -0.09 -9.10
C GLN A 16 -10.37 -1.49 -8.54
N TYR A 17 -11.23 -1.97 -7.62
CA TYR A 17 -11.04 -3.22 -6.89
C TYR A 17 -12.16 -4.23 -7.18
N THR A 18 -12.55 -4.36 -8.45
CA THR A 18 -13.36 -5.51 -8.89
C THR A 18 -12.60 -6.80 -8.62
N VAL A 19 -13.30 -7.90 -8.38
CA VAL A 19 -12.64 -9.20 -8.16
C VAL A 19 -11.72 -9.57 -9.33
N ASN A 20 -12.17 -9.36 -10.57
CA ASN A 20 -11.33 -9.57 -11.76
C ASN A 20 -10.07 -8.68 -11.73
N GLY A 21 -10.24 -7.37 -11.44
CA GLY A 21 -9.12 -6.42 -11.31
C GLY A 21 -8.10 -6.83 -10.25
N ILE A 22 -8.56 -7.27 -9.08
CA ILE A 22 -7.72 -7.76 -8.00
C ILE A 22 -6.92 -8.98 -8.44
N LEU A 23 -7.58 -10.00 -9.01
CA LEU A 23 -6.94 -11.26 -9.38
C LEU A 23 -5.94 -11.10 -10.53
N ARG A 24 -6.21 -10.21 -11.52
CA ARG A 24 -5.24 -9.92 -12.58
C ARG A 24 -3.99 -9.20 -12.06
N TYR A 25 -4.14 -8.27 -11.10
CA TYR A 25 -2.99 -7.65 -10.44
C TYR A 25 -2.20 -8.65 -9.61
N GLU A 26 -2.86 -9.58 -8.93
CA GLU A 26 -2.19 -10.64 -8.16
C GLU A 26 -1.30 -11.52 -9.05
N LYS A 27 -1.69 -11.79 -10.30
CA LYS A 27 -0.83 -12.51 -11.25
C LYS A 27 0.49 -11.81 -11.51
N VAL A 28 0.52 -10.50 -11.43
CA VAL A 28 1.74 -9.69 -11.64
C VAL A 28 2.57 -9.58 -10.36
N PHE A 29 1.92 -9.24 -9.25
CA PHE A 29 2.61 -8.96 -7.98
C PHE A 29 2.96 -10.23 -7.18
N GLY A 30 2.35 -11.36 -7.55
CA GLY A 30 2.49 -12.62 -6.83
C GLY A 30 1.40 -12.87 -5.81
N HIS A 31 1.28 -14.14 -5.40
CA HIS A 31 0.20 -14.63 -4.56
C HIS A 31 0.04 -13.83 -3.26
N ASN A 32 -1.20 -13.38 -3.00
CA ASN A 32 -1.62 -12.52 -1.89
C ASN A 32 -1.17 -11.05 -1.98
N PHE A 33 -0.61 -10.58 -3.09
CA PHE A 33 -0.15 -9.20 -3.22
C PHE A 33 -0.85 -8.46 -4.36
N VAL A 34 -1.12 -7.18 -4.12
CA VAL A 34 -1.61 -6.20 -5.11
C VAL A 34 -0.80 -4.89 -5.03
N SER A 35 0.41 -4.96 -4.49
CA SER A 35 1.33 -3.84 -4.34
C SER A 35 2.73 -4.19 -4.85
N THR A 36 3.44 -3.19 -5.34
CA THR A 36 4.69 -3.33 -6.09
C THR A 36 5.76 -4.15 -5.36
N GLY A 37 6.33 -5.13 -6.07
CA GLY A 37 7.40 -6.03 -5.61
C GLY A 37 6.94 -7.18 -4.73
N GLY A 38 5.63 -7.31 -4.48
CA GLY A 38 5.05 -8.47 -3.79
C GLY A 38 5.78 -8.86 -2.50
N ILE A 39 6.00 -10.15 -2.32
CA ILE A 39 6.69 -10.70 -1.15
C ILE A 39 8.13 -10.19 -1.00
N LYS A 40 8.86 -10.03 -2.11
CA LYS A 40 10.25 -9.60 -2.07
C LYS A 40 10.41 -8.22 -1.46
N THR A 41 9.55 -7.28 -1.87
CA THR A 41 9.53 -5.95 -1.25
C THR A 41 9.16 -6.02 0.24
N THR A 42 8.17 -6.86 0.63
CA THR A 42 7.85 -7.03 2.05
C THR A 42 9.06 -7.52 2.84
N GLN A 43 9.78 -8.52 2.34
CA GLN A 43 11.00 -9.04 2.98
C GLN A 43 12.07 -7.95 3.16
N GLU A 44 12.29 -7.13 2.13
CA GLU A 44 13.26 -6.04 2.18
C GLU A 44 12.84 -4.93 3.17
N LEU A 45 11.56 -4.55 3.17
CA LEU A 45 11.03 -3.54 4.08
C LEU A 45 11.12 -3.98 5.55
N PHE A 46 11.00 -5.27 5.81
CA PHE A 46 11.04 -5.84 7.17
C PHE A 46 12.42 -6.33 7.60
N ALA A 47 13.43 -6.28 6.72
CA ALA A 47 14.77 -6.79 7.03
C ALA A 47 15.44 -6.13 8.25
N GLU A 48 15.13 -4.86 8.50
CA GLU A 48 15.66 -4.08 9.63
C GLU A 48 14.60 -3.81 10.71
N ILE A 49 13.43 -4.44 10.61
CA ILE A 49 12.35 -4.26 11.58
C ILE A 49 12.48 -5.31 12.67
N ASP A 50 12.77 -4.85 13.87
CA ASP A 50 12.78 -5.70 15.07
C ASP A 50 11.36 -5.72 15.68
N LEU A 51 10.73 -6.89 15.62
CA LEU A 51 9.44 -7.18 16.24
C LEU A 51 9.62 -8.39 17.18
N THR A 52 9.30 -8.16 18.44
CA THR A 52 9.25 -9.27 19.41
C THR A 52 8.06 -10.20 19.13
N PRO A 53 8.15 -11.49 19.48
CA PRO A 53 7.00 -12.37 19.45
C PRO A 53 5.81 -11.77 20.21
N SER A 54 4.61 -11.97 19.70
CA SER A 54 3.36 -11.39 20.21
C SER A 54 3.23 -9.86 20.09
N ALA A 55 4.15 -9.18 19.37
CA ALA A 55 3.96 -7.78 19.04
C ALA A 55 2.61 -7.56 18.31
N THR A 56 1.91 -6.50 18.66
CA THR A 56 0.66 -6.11 18.00
C THR A 56 0.98 -5.24 16.80
N VAL A 57 0.48 -5.62 15.62
CA VAL A 57 0.72 -4.91 14.35
C VAL A 57 -0.61 -4.56 13.68
N LEU A 58 -0.72 -3.31 13.21
CA LEU A 58 -1.82 -2.88 12.34
C LEU A 58 -1.28 -2.70 10.91
N ASP A 59 -1.88 -3.40 9.95
CA ASP A 59 -1.61 -3.27 8.51
C ASP A 59 -2.73 -2.47 7.87
N ILE A 60 -2.47 -1.20 7.52
CA ILE A 60 -3.46 -0.29 6.93
C ILE A 60 -3.38 -0.34 5.41
N GLY A 61 -4.50 -0.70 4.77
CA GLY A 61 -4.56 -1.03 3.35
C GLY A 61 -4.01 -2.43 3.09
N SER A 62 -4.45 -3.40 3.91
CA SER A 62 -3.90 -4.76 3.94
C SER A 62 -4.13 -5.57 2.67
N GLY A 63 -5.03 -5.12 1.77
CA GLY A 63 -5.33 -5.78 0.50
C GLY A 63 -5.67 -7.25 0.68
N LEU A 64 -4.97 -8.12 -0.05
CA LEU A 64 -5.12 -9.58 0.01
C LEU A 64 -4.45 -10.24 1.23
N GLY A 65 -3.78 -9.46 2.08
CA GLY A 65 -3.17 -9.92 3.32
C GLY A 65 -1.73 -10.42 3.20
N GLY A 66 -1.07 -10.27 2.05
CA GLY A 66 0.27 -10.83 1.85
C GLY A 66 1.31 -10.37 2.86
N SER A 67 1.37 -9.06 3.15
CA SER A 67 2.27 -8.53 4.18
C SER A 67 1.84 -8.96 5.59
N ALA A 68 0.55 -8.96 5.89
CA ALA A 68 0.02 -9.40 7.18
C ALA A 68 0.38 -10.87 7.48
N PHE A 69 0.22 -11.76 6.50
CA PHE A 69 0.63 -13.16 6.62
C PHE A 69 2.14 -13.32 6.79
N PHE A 70 2.93 -12.53 6.05
CA PHE A 70 4.38 -12.52 6.21
C PHE A 70 4.79 -12.13 7.64
N ILE A 71 4.19 -11.08 8.18
CA ILE A 71 4.48 -10.59 9.54
C ILE A 71 4.09 -11.64 10.59
N GLU A 72 2.90 -12.22 10.48
CA GLU A 72 2.46 -13.30 11.37
C GLU A 72 3.46 -14.46 11.38
N ASN A 73 3.85 -14.95 10.19
CA ASN A 73 4.67 -16.15 10.07
C ASN A 73 6.13 -15.95 10.52
N ASN A 74 6.71 -14.76 10.26
CA ASN A 74 8.14 -14.53 10.49
C ASN A 74 8.43 -13.95 11.88
N TYR A 75 7.45 -13.27 12.49
CA TYR A 75 7.64 -12.60 13.78
C TYR A 75 6.75 -13.14 14.90
N ALA A 76 5.87 -14.12 14.62
CA ALA A 76 4.85 -14.57 15.56
C ALA A 76 4.02 -13.41 16.14
N ALA A 77 3.80 -12.36 15.36
CA ALA A 77 3.08 -11.15 15.73
C ALA A 77 1.57 -11.35 15.65
N GLN A 78 0.83 -10.58 16.45
CA GLN A 78 -0.62 -10.46 16.37
C GLN A 78 -0.97 -9.36 15.37
N VAL A 79 -1.48 -9.74 14.19
CA VAL A 79 -1.71 -8.81 13.09
C VAL A 79 -3.19 -8.54 12.90
N THR A 80 -3.55 -7.25 12.81
CA THR A 80 -4.84 -6.77 12.35
C THR A 80 -4.64 -6.06 11.02
N GLY A 81 -5.29 -6.55 9.96
CA GLY A 81 -5.31 -5.89 8.66
C GLY A 81 -6.62 -5.13 8.46
N ILE A 82 -6.55 -3.90 7.98
CA ILE A 82 -7.75 -3.13 7.60
C ILE A 82 -7.68 -2.71 6.14
N ASP A 83 -8.80 -2.78 5.45
CA ASP A 83 -8.93 -2.32 4.08
C ASP A 83 -10.31 -1.72 3.83
N LEU A 84 -10.37 -0.75 2.92
CA LEU A 84 -11.61 -0.08 2.54
C LEU A 84 -12.45 -0.92 1.57
N SER A 85 -11.82 -1.82 0.80
CA SER A 85 -12.48 -2.68 -0.19
C SER A 85 -13.08 -3.92 0.46
N ASN A 86 -14.38 -4.11 0.28
CA ASN A 86 -15.07 -5.34 0.71
C ASN A 86 -14.57 -6.58 -0.04
N ASN A 87 -14.24 -6.43 -1.34
CA ASN A 87 -13.69 -7.51 -2.14
C ASN A 87 -12.32 -7.98 -1.60
N MET A 88 -11.44 -7.03 -1.23
CA MET A 88 -10.14 -7.36 -0.61
C MET A 88 -10.34 -8.10 0.71
N ILE A 89 -11.17 -7.60 1.60
CA ILE A 89 -11.43 -8.20 2.91
C ILE A 89 -12.08 -9.58 2.78
N LYS A 90 -13.00 -9.77 1.84
CA LYS A 90 -13.59 -11.09 1.59
C LYS A 90 -12.55 -12.11 1.17
N LEU A 91 -11.69 -11.74 0.21
CA LEU A 91 -10.61 -12.61 -0.27
C LEU A 91 -9.55 -12.88 0.81
N SER A 92 -9.12 -11.86 1.55
CA SER A 92 -8.13 -12.02 2.62
C SER A 92 -8.62 -12.92 3.75
N LYS A 93 -9.89 -12.79 4.18
CA LYS A 93 -10.52 -13.69 5.17
C LYS A 93 -10.58 -15.13 4.69
N GLN A 94 -10.98 -15.35 3.43
CA GLN A 94 -10.99 -16.70 2.84
C GLN A 94 -9.59 -17.32 2.86
N ARG A 95 -8.56 -16.54 2.51
CA ARG A 95 -7.17 -16.99 2.52
C ARG A 95 -6.64 -17.25 3.91
N ALA A 96 -7.00 -16.42 4.88
CA ALA A 96 -6.67 -16.64 6.28
C ALA A 96 -7.24 -17.97 6.79
N SER A 97 -8.52 -18.25 6.48
CA SER A 97 -9.17 -19.52 6.82
C SER A 97 -8.47 -20.72 6.18
N ASN A 98 -8.15 -20.66 4.88
CA ASN A 98 -7.52 -21.77 4.15
C ASN A 98 -6.13 -22.14 4.65
N ARG A 99 -5.43 -21.23 5.33
CA ARG A 99 -4.08 -21.42 5.87
C ARG A 99 -4.01 -21.47 7.40
N ASN A 100 -5.17 -21.49 8.07
CA ASN A 100 -5.28 -21.42 9.53
C ASN A 100 -4.53 -20.24 10.16
N SER A 101 -4.52 -19.08 9.46
CA SER A 101 -3.91 -17.84 9.95
C SER A 101 -4.77 -17.20 11.04
N LYS A 102 -4.11 -16.59 12.03
CA LYS A 102 -4.76 -15.83 13.11
C LYS A 102 -4.91 -14.34 12.78
N VAL A 103 -4.45 -13.89 11.61
CA VAL A 103 -4.60 -12.51 11.17
C VAL A 103 -6.08 -12.13 11.14
N GLN A 104 -6.41 -11.01 11.78
CA GLN A 104 -7.76 -10.47 11.76
C GLN A 104 -7.89 -9.44 10.63
N PHE A 105 -8.86 -9.63 9.71
CA PHE A 105 -9.15 -8.67 8.64
C PHE A 105 -10.46 -7.96 8.89
N ILE A 106 -10.43 -6.61 8.86
CA ILE A 106 -11.55 -5.74 9.18
C ILE A 106 -11.82 -4.80 8.01
N LEU A 107 -13.07 -4.78 7.54
CA LEU A 107 -13.53 -3.79 6.57
C LEU A 107 -13.66 -2.44 7.27
N GLY A 108 -12.96 -1.42 6.80
CA GLY A 108 -13.05 -0.10 7.42
C GLY A 108 -12.23 0.98 6.73
N ASP A 109 -12.70 2.20 6.90
CA ASP A 109 -12.02 3.43 6.51
C ASP A 109 -11.10 3.87 7.66
N CYS A 110 -9.78 3.77 7.46
CA CYS A 110 -8.80 4.12 8.49
C CYS A 110 -8.91 5.57 8.98
N THR A 111 -9.50 6.46 8.18
CA THR A 111 -9.73 7.86 8.59
C THR A 111 -10.88 8.01 9.57
N LYS A 112 -11.79 7.03 9.62
CA LYS A 112 -13.00 7.01 10.46
C LYS A 112 -12.93 6.01 11.60
N MET A 113 -12.09 4.96 11.45
CA MET A 113 -11.92 3.97 12.51
C MET A 113 -11.25 4.57 13.74
N GLU A 114 -11.58 3.99 14.89
CA GLU A 114 -10.92 4.26 16.16
C GLU A 114 -10.39 2.96 16.74
N PHE A 115 -9.16 2.99 17.21
CA PHE A 115 -8.53 1.94 18.01
C PHE A 115 -8.18 2.52 19.38
N GLU A 116 -8.05 1.66 20.36
CA GLU A 116 -7.57 2.06 21.67
C GLU A 116 -6.18 2.72 21.55
N SER A 117 -5.97 3.77 22.34
CA SER A 117 -4.66 4.42 22.39
C SER A 117 -3.60 3.41 22.84
N GLU A 118 -2.42 3.53 22.28
CA GLU A 118 -1.25 2.72 22.67
C GLU A 118 -1.44 1.19 22.52
N SER A 119 -2.17 0.76 21.48
CA SER A 119 -2.43 -0.66 21.22
C SER A 119 -1.40 -1.33 20.32
N PHE A 120 -0.71 -0.60 19.45
CA PHE A 120 0.16 -1.21 18.43
C PHE A 120 1.64 -0.91 18.65
N HIS A 121 2.48 -1.95 18.52
CA HIS A 121 3.94 -1.81 18.50
C HIS A 121 4.44 -1.31 17.14
N LEU A 122 3.78 -1.77 16.06
CA LEU A 122 4.03 -1.31 14.68
C LEU A 122 2.72 -1.02 13.97
N ILE A 123 2.68 0.10 13.24
CA ILE A 123 1.65 0.37 12.24
C ILE A 123 2.33 0.41 10.88
N TYR A 124 1.90 -0.48 10.00
CA TYR A 124 2.45 -0.65 8.66
C TYR A 124 1.43 -0.20 7.62
N SER A 125 1.90 0.41 6.54
CA SER A 125 1.08 0.68 5.36
C SER A 125 1.95 0.69 4.11
N ARG A 126 1.43 0.10 3.03
CA ARG A 126 2.13 0.01 1.76
C ARG A 126 1.26 0.46 0.62
N ASP A 127 1.65 1.59 0.00
CA ASP A 127 1.05 2.14 -1.20
C ASP A 127 -0.48 2.33 -1.08
N SER A 128 -0.93 2.87 0.07
CA SER A 128 -2.34 3.01 0.42
C SER A 128 -2.73 4.45 0.75
N PHE A 129 -1.85 5.22 1.39
CA PHE A 129 -2.19 6.57 1.84
C PHE A 129 -2.25 7.60 0.70
N LEU A 130 -1.81 7.23 -0.49
CA LEU A 130 -2.00 8.03 -1.71
C LEU A 130 -3.48 8.43 -1.95
N HIS A 131 -4.43 7.67 -1.40
CA HIS A 131 -5.87 7.97 -1.47
C HIS A 131 -6.35 8.95 -0.38
N ILE A 132 -5.54 9.25 0.64
CA ILE A 132 -5.94 10.03 1.81
C ILE A 132 -5.60 11.51 1.59
N LYS A 133 -6.63 12.38 1.66
CA LYS A 133 -6.45 13.82 1.48
C LYS A 133 -5.82 14.48 2.70
N ASP A 134 -6.36 14.22 3.87
CA ASP A 134 -5.85 14.75 5.14
C ASP A 134 -4.94 13.71 5.82
N LYS A 135 -3.70 13.64 5.33
CA LYS A 135 -2.70 12.74 5.89
C LYS A 135 -2.31 13.12 7.32
N VAL A 136 -2.33 14.42 7.67
CA VAL A 136 -1.97 14.87 9.03
C VAL A 136 -2.98 14.35 10.05
N ALA A 137 -4.27 14.41 9.75
CA ALA A 137 -5.29 13.84 10.63
C ALA A 137 -5.12 12.35 10.83
N LEU A 138 -4.85 11.59 9.74
CA LEU A 138 -4.57 10.15 9.84
C LEU A 138 -3.28 9.88 10.66
N PHE A 139 -2.21 10.61 10.43
CA PHE A 139 -0.95 10.42 11.15
C PHE A 139 -1.07 10.76 12.65
N LYS A 140 -1.92 11.71 13.03
CA LYS A 140 -2.26 11.96 14.46
C LYS A 140 -2.98 10.75 15.08
N LYS A 141 -3.91 10.11 14.36
CA LYS A 141 -4.55 8.86 14.79
C LYS A 141 -3.51 7.74 14.92
N ILE A 142 -2.67 7.53 13.90
CA ILE A 142 -1.57 6.55 13.93
C ILE A 142 -0.70 6.78 15.17
N LYS A 143 -0.29 8.03 15.45
CA LYS A 143 0.46 8.35 16.66
C LYS A 143 -0.27 7.96 17.94
N SER A 144 -1.57 8.23 18.04
CA SER A 144 -2.36 7.88 19.23
C SER A 144 -2.44 6.37 19.43
N TRP A 145 -2.61 5.60 18.37
CA TRP A 145 -2.72 4.13 18.39
C TRP A 145 -1.38 3.43 18.67
N LEU A 146 -0.25 4.07 18.35
CA LEU A 146 1.08 3.54 18.66
C LEU A 146 1.35 3.54 20.16
N LYS A 147 1.90 2.44 20.68
CA LYS A 147 2.46 2.34 22.02
C LYS A 147 3.60 3.36 22.22
N PRO A 148 3.98 3.67 23.48
CA PRO A 148 5.22 4.38 23.73
C PRO A 148 6.39 3.70 22.99
N SER A 149 7.20 4.48 22.28
CA SER A 149 8.26 3.99 21.38
C SER A 149 7.79 3.10 20.21
N GLY A 150 6.48 2.94 20.02
CA GLY A 150 5.91 2.25 18.86
C GLY A 150 6.28 2.95 17.56
N LYS A 151 6.33 2.21 16.47
CA LYS A 151 6.88 2.66 15.20
C LYS A 151 5.83 2.58 14.08
N THR A 152 6.00 3.39 13.04
CA THR A 152 5.25 3.25 11.80
C THR A 152 6.19 3.10 10.64
N LEU A 153 5.90 2.15 9.74
CA LEU A 153 6.62 1.91 8.50
C LEU A 153 5.64 2.13 7.34
N ILE A 154 5.95 3.07 6.48
CA ILE A 154 5.10 3.49 5.37
C ILE A 154 5.92 3.49 4.09
N THR A 155 5.41 2.85 3.04
CA THR A 155 5.77 3.20 1.67
C THR A 155 4.55 3.80 0.98
N ASP A 156 4.77 4.80 0.13
CA ASP A 156 3.66 5.42 -0.58
C ASP A 156 4.13 6.04 -1.90
N TYR A 157 3.20 6.18 -2.85
CA TYR A 157 3.48 6.95 -4.04
C TYR A 157 3.62 8.43 -3.66
N CYS A 158 4.69 8.99 -4.16
CA CYS A 158 5.02 10.40 -4.04
C CYS A 158 5.16 11.03 -5.42
N CYS A 159 5.36 12.32 -5.47
CA CYS A 159 5.61 13.04 -6.71
C CYS A 159 6.98 13.72 -6.68
N GLY A 160 7.51 14.01 -7.87
CA GLY A 160 8.64 14.92 -8.01
C GLY A 160 8.24 16.37 -7.74
N SER A 161 9.24 17.26 -7.60
CA SER A 161 9.02 18.70 -7.55
C SER A 161 8.49 19.19 -8.91
N SER A 162 7.63 20.16 -8.94
CA SER A 162 6.93 20.87 -10.02
C SER A 162 7.28 20.59 -11.50
N ASN A 163 6.35 20.86 -12.40
CA ASN A 163 6.40 20.64 -13.85
C ASN A 163 6.17 19.19 -14.30
N TRP A 164 5.11 18.59 -13.76
CA TRP A 164 4.72 17.25 -14.21
C TRP A 164 4.18 17.27 -15.64
N PRO A 165 4.43 16.22 -16.42
CA PRO A 165 3.74 16.01 -17.68
C PRO A 165 2.22 15.99 -17.49
N ASN A 166 1.45 16.50 -18.47
CA ASN A 166 -0.01 16.47 -18.41
C ASN A 166 -0.55 15.05 -18.17
N GLU A 167 0.07 14.04 -18.78
CA GLU A 167 -0.29 12.65 -18.59
C GLU A 167 -0.25 12.22 -17.09
N PHE A 168 0.77 12.65 -16.35
CA PHE A 168 0.85 12.34 -14.92
C PHE A 168 -0.20 13.09 -14.10
N SER A 169 -0.47 14.34 -14.45
CA SER A 169 -1.52 15.14 -13.81
C SER A 169 -2.91 14.54 -14.04
N ASP A 170 -3.19 14.06 -15.25
CA ASP A 170 -4.44 13.39 -15.59
C ASP A 170 -4.56 12.05 -14.86
N TYR A 171 -3.49 11.26 -14.80
CA TYR A 171 -3.44 10.02 -14.03
C TYR A 171 -3.76 10.23 -12.54
N ILE A 172 -3.16 11.26 -11.90
CA ILE A 172 -3.47 11.59 -10.50
C ILE A 172 -4.94 11.94 -10.32
N LYS A 173 -5.49 12.72 -11.26
CA LYS A 173 -6.90 13.13 -11.27
C LYS A 173 -7.86 11.94 -11.42
N GLU A 174 -7.63 11.09 -12.42
CA GLU A 174 -8.45 9.90 -12.69
C GLU A 174 -8.47 8.95 -11.50
N ARG A 175 -7.32 8.76 -10.87
CA ARG A 175 -7.17 7.89 -9.70
C ARG A 175 -7.58 8.55 -8.38
N ASN A 176 -7.90 9.85 -8.40
CA ASN A 176 -8.20 10.64 -7.20
C ASN A 176 -7.11 10.55 -6.13
N TYR A 177 -5.84 10.58 -6.56
CA TYR A 177 -4.68 10.52 -5.66
C TYR A 177 -4.37 11.88 -5.06
N THR A 178 -3.82 11.87 -3.86
CA THR A 178 -3.24 13.03 -3.17
C THR A 178 -1.78 12.73 -2.88
N LEU A 179 -0.91 13.12 -3.82
CA LEU A 179 0.52 12.87 -3.73
C LEU A 179 1.25 14.09 -3.17
N HIS A 180 2.32 13.84 -2.45
CA HIS A 180 3.26 14.83 -1.95
C HIS A 180 4.67 14.45 -2.37
N ASP A 181 5.57 15.41 -2.46
CA ASP A 181 6.99 15.11 -2.54
C ASP A 181 7.51 14.53 -1.21
N ILE A 182 8.70 13.93 -1.26
CA ILE A 182 9.28 13.22 -0.11
C ILE A 182 9.47 14.15 1.11
N GLN A 183 9.88 15.41 0.89
CA GLN A 183 10.13 16.33 2.01
C GLN A 183 8.82 16.80 2.64
N THR A 184 7.83 17.14 1.83
CA THR A 184 6.48 17.46 2.29
C THR A 184 5.89 16.29 3.08
N TYR A 185 6.02 15.05 2.58
CA TYR A 185 5.50 13.87 3.28
C TYR A 185 6.14 13.69 4.67
N LYS A 186 7.46 13.86 4.77
CA LYS A 186 8.17 13.85 6.07
C LYS A 186 7.64 14.93 7.01
N HIS A 187 7.47 16.14 6.51
CA HIS A 187 6.93 17.25 7.30
C HIS A 187 5.51 16.96 7.82
N LEU A 188 4.64 16.32 7.02
CA LEU A 188 3.30 15.91 7.47
C LEU A 188 3.35 14.90 8.63
N LEU A 189 4.29 13.96 8.61
CA LEU A 189 4.52 13.02 9.73
C LEU A 189 5.01 13.77 10.99
N GLU A 190 5.94 14.71 10.84
CA GLU A 190 6.44 15.53 11.93
C GLU A 190 5.38 16.46 12.52
N GLN A 191 4.53 17.07 11.69
CA GLN A 191 3.36 17.87 12.13
C GLN A 191 2.37 17.04 12.96
N ALA A 192 2.26 15.74 12.67
CA ALA A 192 1.46 14.83 13.48
C ALA A 192 2.13 14.44 14.80
N GLY A 193 3.39 14.86 15.02
CA GLY A 193 4.18 14.60 16.22
C GLY A 193 4.87 13.22 16.21
N LEU A 194 5.12 12.65 15.03
CA LEU A 194 5.98 11.47 14.85
C LEU A 194 7.41 11.92 14.61
N LYS A 195 8.38 11.17 15.12
CA LYS A 195 9.81 11.42 14.88
C LYS A 195 10.31 10.52 13.76
N ILE A 196 10.80 11.13 12.68
CA ILE A 196 11.41 10.39 11.57
C ILE A 196 12.70 9.71 12.03
N ILE A 197 12.81 8.41 11.79
CA ILE A 197 14.02 7.61 11.93
C ILE A 197 14.74 7.55 10.57
N GLN A 198 13.98 7.18 9.52
CA GLN A 198 14.45 7.15 8.14
C GLN A 198 13.33 7.69 7.24
N GLY A 199 13.70 8.48 6.23
CA GLY A 199 12.74 8.97 5.25
C GLY A 199 13.47 9.38 3.98
N TYR A 200 13.26 8.62 2.87
CA TYR A 200 14.02 8.82 1.64
C TYR A 200 13.24 8.45 0.38
N ASP A 201 13.77 8.90 -0.76
CA ASP A 201 13.31 8.54 -2.09
C ASP A 201 13.80 7.13 -2.45
N ASN A 202 12.88 6.18 -2.52
CA ASN A 202 13.14 4.77 -2.87
C ASN A 202 12.78 4.46 -4.35
N THR A 203 12.69 5.48 -5.20
CA THR A 203 12.24 5.35 -6.60
C THR A 203 13.11 4.43 -7.43
N LYS A 204 14.43 4.39 -7.18
CA LYS A 204 15.32 3.44 -7.89
C LYS A 204 14.88 1.99 -7.67
N ARG A 205 14.55 1.64 -6.41
CA ARG A 205 14.05 0.30 -6.08
C ARG A 205 12.67 0.03 -6.67
N PHE A 206 11.81 1.04 -6.70
CA PHE A 206 10.50 0.98 -7.34
C PHE A 206 10.61 0.64 -8.83
N VAL A 207 11.49 1.32 -9.57
CA VAL A 207 11.73 1.05 -11.00
C VAL A 207 12.19 -0.39 -11.21
N ILE A 208 13.15 -0.87 -10.42
CA ILE A 208 13.64 -2.26 -10.51
C ILE A 208 12.51 -3.27 -10.29
N ALA A 209 11.63 -3.01 -9.31
CA ALA A 209 10.48 -3.87 -9.04
C ALA A 209 9.51 -3.87 -10.22
N LEU A 210 9.15 -2.70 -10.74
CA LEU A 210 8.24 -2.56 -11.88
C LEU A 210 8.77 -3.24 -13.15
N GLU A 211 10.06 -3.09 -13.44
CA GLU A 211 10.69 -3.74 -14.60
C GLU A 211 10.72 -5.28 -14.44
N THR A 212 10.91 -5.76 -13.20
CA THR A 212 10.85 -7.20 -12.89
C THR A 212 9.44 -7.73 -13.08
N GLU A 213 8.44 -7.02 -12.61
CA GLU A 213 7.03 -7.36 -12.75
C GLU A 213 6.58 -7.34 -14.22
N LEU A 214 7.01 -6.35 -15.00
CA LEU A 214 6.71 -6.29 -16.43
C LEU A 214 7.31 -7.49 -17.16
N LYS A 215 8.56 -7.84 -16.89
CA LYS A 215 9.20 -9.04 -17.46
C LYS A 215 8.47 -10.32 -17.07
N HIS A 216 8.04 -10.41 -15.81
CA HIS A 216 7.24 -11.54 -15.34
C HIS A 216 5.90 -11.62 -16.08
N LEU A 217 5.15 -10.53 -16.18
CA LEU A 217 3.87 -10.48 -16.90
C LEU A 217 4.03 -10.91 -18.36
N ILE A 218 5.09 -10.46 -19.04
CA ILE A 218 5.41 -10.88 -20.41
C ILE A 218 5.67 -12.40 -20.47
N SER A 219 6.41 -12.93 -19.51
CA SER A 219 6.78 -14.36 -19.49
C SER A 219 5.61 -15.30 -19.24
N ILE A 220 4.56 -14.84 -18.55
CA ILE A 220 3.37 -15.64 -18.20
C ILE A 220 2.17 -15.37 -19.13
N LYS A 221 2.36 -14.72 -20.28
CA LYS A 221 1.25 -14.32 -21.17
C LYS A 221 0.26 -15.45 -21.46
N GLU A 222 0.75 -16.61 -21.85
CA GLU A 222 -0.10 -17.77 -22.19
C GLU A 222 -0.91 -18.26 -20.98
N GLU A 223 -0.28 -18.34 -19.81
CA GLU A 223 -0.94 -18.69 -18.56
C GLU A 223 -1.98 -17.64 -18.16
N PHE A 224 -1.64 -16.35 -18.30
CA PHE A 224 -2.51 -15.24 -18.00
C PHE A 224 -3.79 -15.29 -18.84
N LEU A 225 -3.67 -15.53 -20.14
CA LEU A 225 -4.79 -15.59 -21.08
C LEU A 225 -5.71 -16.81 -20.88
N GLN A 226 -5.34 -17.79 -20.06
CA GLN A 226 -6.26 -18.86 -19.65
C GLN A 226 -7.37 -18.38 -18.73
N ASN A 227 -7.17 -17.29 -18.01
CA ASN A 227 -8.11 -16.80 -16.99
C ASN A 227 -8.59 -15.36 -17.24
N PHE A 228 -7.89 -14.60 -18.10
CA PHE A 228 -8.14 -13.19 -18.36
C PHE A 228 -8.15 -12.92 -19.87
N THR A 229 -8.71 -11.77 -20.27
CA THR A 229 -8.81 -11.40 -21.68
C THR A 229 -7.49 -10.82 -22.22
N GLN A 230 -7.36 -10.81 -23.56
CA GLN A 230 -6.27 -10.11 -24.23
C GLN A 230 -6.25 -8.61 -23.85
N HIS A 231 -7.41 -7.99 -23.73
CA HIS A 231 -7.56 -6.60 -23.30
C HIS A 231 -7.03 -6.37 -21.87
N ASP A 232 -7.35 -7.26 -20.92
CA ASP A 232 -6.81 -7.20 -19.55
C ASP A 232 -5.28 -7.28 -19.54
N TYR A 233 -4.71 -8.12 -20.41
CA TYR A 233 -3.25 -8.25 -20.54
C TYR A 233 -2.61 -6.97 -21.08
N GLU A 234 -3.15 -6.41 -22.16
CA GLU A 234 -2.64 -5.20 -22.80
C GLU A 234 -2.75 -3.97 -21.88
N ASP A 235 -3.86 -3.85 -21.14
CA ASP A 235 -4.04 -2.81 -20.12
C ASP A 235 -2.96 -2.86 -19.05
N LEU A 236 -2.60 -4.04 -18.57
CA LEU A 236 -1.54 -4.22 -17.58
C LEU A 236 -0.17 -3.84 -18.16
N ILE A 237 0.18 -4.35 -19.36
CA ILE A 237 1.44 -3.99 -20.04
C ILE A 237 1.58 -2.48 -20.14
N GLN A 238 0.59 -1.82 -20.74
CA GLN A 238 0.60 -0.35 -20.89
C GLN A 238 0.67 0.38 -19.55
N GLY A 239 -0.05 -0.13 -18.54
CA GLY A 239 -0.05 0.44 -17.20
C GLY A 239 1.33 0.39 -16.53
N TRP A 240 2.06 -0.73 -16.70
CA TRP A 240 3.42 -0.87 -16.18
C TRP A 240 4.42 -0.01 -16.95
N GLU A 241 4.37 0.00 -18.28
CA GLU A 241 5.24 0.83 -19.12
C GLU A 241 5.10 2.33 -18.77
N LYS A 242 3.86 2.82 -18.66
CA LYS A 242 3.59 4.20 -18.24
C LYS A 242 4.11 4.49 -16.84
N LYS A 243 3.93 3.55 -15.89
CA LYS A 243 4.41 3.72 -14.51
C LYS A 243 5.94 3.77 -14.45
N ILE A 244 6.62 2.90 -15.19
CA ILE A 244 8.08 2.90 -15.31
C ILE A 244 8.57 4.23 -15.90
N ALA A 245 7.97 4.68 -17.01
CA ALA A 245 8.32 5.94 -17.65
C ALA A 245 8.18 7.13 -16.70
N ARG A 246 7.03 7.25 -15.97
CA ARG A 246 6.82 8.30 -14.98
C ARG A 246 7.85 8.27 -13.85
N ALA A 247 8.21 7.08 -13.37
CA ALA A 247 9.19 6.93 -12.31
C ALA A 247 10.61 7.30 -12.79
N GLN A 248 11.00 6.88 -14.00
CA GLN A 248 12.30 7.20 -14.59
C GLN A 248 12.44 8.69 -14.93
N GLN A 249 11.36 9.33 -15.38
CA GLN A 249 11.31 10.77 -15.64
C GLN A 249 11.28 11.61 -14.35
N GLY A 250 11.04 10.98 -13.19
CA GLY A 250 11.04 11.62 -11.89
C GLY A 250 9.73 12.32 -11.52
N SER A 251 8.68 12.23 -12.31
CA SER A 251 7.35 12.77 -11.97
C SER A 251 6.66 11.93 -10.91
N GLN A 252 6.71 10.59 -11.03
CA GLN A 252 6.25 9.67 -9.99
C GLN A 252 7.44 9.20 -9.15
N LYS A 253 7.29 9.28 -7.84
CA LYS A 253 8.29 8.85 -6.84
C LYS A 253 7.70 7.77 -5.94
N TRP A 254 8.58 7.09 -5.23
CA TRP A 254 8.21 6.13 -4.21
C TRP A 254 8.92 6.47 -2.90
N GLY A 255 8.15 6.86 -1.89
CA GLY A 255 8.66 7.23 -0.59
C GLY A 255 8.78 6.03 0.35
N TYR A 256 9.84 6.03 1.16
CA TYR A 256 10.00 5.17 2.31
C TYR A 256 10.07 6.03 3.57
N PHE A 257 9.25 5.73 4.56
CA PHE A 257 9.18 6.49 5.81
C PHE A 257 9.08 5.55 6.99
N TYR A 258 10.08 5.61 7.86
CA TYR A 258 10.12 4.90 9.12
C TYR A 258 10.19 5.92 10.24
N ALA A 259 9.17 5.94 11.08
CA ALA A 259 9.03 6.94 12.14
C ALA A 259 8.60 6.28 13.45
N LYS A 260 8.74 7.00 14.56
CA LYS A 260 8.34 6.52 15.88
C LYS A 260 7.50 7.54 16.64
N LYS A 261 6.69 7.04 17.55
CA LYS A 261 6.09 7.84 18.61
C LYS A 261 7.18 8.21 19.61
N ASN A 262 7.24 9.49 19.95
CA ASN A 262 8.12 9.98 21.03
C ASN A 262 7.53 9.63 22.38
#